data_39cf2f406385dd8d7b341135bd6e0585
#
_entry.id   39cf2f406385dd8d7b341135bd6e0585
#
_cell.length_a   1.000
_cell.length_b   1.000
_cell.length_c   1.000
_cell.angle_alpha   90.00
_cell.angle_beta   90.00
_cell.angle_gamma   90.00
#
_symmetry.space_group_name_H-M   'P 1'
#
loop_
_entity.id
_entity.type
_entity.pdbx_description
1 polymer ?
#
loop_
_entity_poly.entity_id
_entity_poly.type
_entity_poly.pdbx_seq_one_letter_code
_entity_poly.pdbx_strand_id
1 'polypeptide(L)'
;MTNPNRKTILTAFILTGTIIIILSIAQSFKSFDRSQVVVHQILDTIYYIKSYKLPENVTFADEKMPLDNFDTRESLEREILTSAYRHSSTILIIMRAHRYLPVIEKILKKNNVPDDFKYLAAAESEYSNMVSPAGATGFWQIMPETGREEGMEINNVVDERYNVEKSTQFACDYFLKSFEKYGNWTLAAASYNGGRGAVDEQIDIQHQNNYYDLLLSEETARYIFRAVAYKLVITDPEYYGFKIAKEDLFPEFKFYEVKVDSLVTDFSNFAEKFGTNYKMLKLLNPWLRKPYLTPKTNKQYLIKIPSEGMRSTENTEAENRSFEEEKSR
;
A
#
# COMPACT_ATOMS: atom_id res chain seq x y z
N MET A 1 73.27 -57.24 -4.26
CA MET A 1 72.93 -56.14 -5.21
C MET A 1 71.48 -55.79 -5.04
N THR A 2 71.20 -54.78 -4.32
CA THR A 2 69.79 -54.27 -4.11
C THR A 2 69.41 -53.42 -5.33
N ASN A 3 68.40 -53.85 -6.03
CA ASN A 3 67.90 -53.27 -7.27
C ASN A 3 67.45 -51.78 -7.01
N PRO A 4 68.22 -50.81 -7.59
CA PRO A 4 67.96 -49.39 -7.32
C PRO A 4 66.56 -48.93 -7.79
N ASN A 5 65.93 -49.64 -8.72
CA ASN A 5 64.62 -49.33 -9.27
C ASN A 5 63.43 -49.55 -8.24
N ARG A 6 63.60 -50.45 -7.27
CA ARG A 6 62.52 -50.72 -6.29
C ARG A 6 62.35 -49.60 -5.29
N LYS A 7 63.45 -48.97 -4.88
CA LYS A 7 63.31 -47.76 -3.93
C LYS A 7 62.75 -46.56 -4.63
N THR A 8 63.13 -46.33 -5.88
CA THR A 8 62.58 -45.17 -6.67
C THR A 8 61.07 -45.32 -6.94
N ILE A 9 60.63 -46.55 -7.25
CA ILE A 9 59.20 -46.86 -7.46
C ILE A 9 58.44 -46.74 -6.18
N LEU A 10 58.92 -47.17 -5.04
CA LEU A 10 58.25 -47.05 -3.74
C LEU A 10 58.11 -45.56 -3.31
N THR A 11 59.14 -44.75 -3.54
CA THR A 11 59.15 -43.32 -3.25
C THR A 11 58.12 -42.56 -4.12
N ALA A 12 58.05 -42.94 -5.43
CA ALA A 12 57.03 -42.36 -6.32
C ALA A 12 55.60 -42.70 -5.90
N PHE A 13 55.37 -43.96 -5.48
CA PHE A 13 54.02 -44.35 -4.96
C PHE A 13 53.62 -43.61 -3.65
N ILE A 14 54.60 -43.41 -2.76
CA ILE A 14 54.31 -42.61 -1.51
C ILE A 14 54.07 -41.16 -1.86
N LEU A 15 54.83 -40.57 -2.79
CA LEU A 15 54.61 -39.16 -3.20
C LEU A 15 53.23 -38.94 -3.88
N THR A 16 52.83 -39.85 -4.76
CA THR A 16 51.51 -39.78 -5.43
C THR A 16 50.37 -39.99 -4.44
N GLY A 17 50.53 -40.93 -3.48
CA GLY A 17 49.57 -41.15 -2.42
C GLY A 17 49.36 -39.90 -1.51
N THR A 18 50.46 -39.26 -1.13
CA THR A 18 50.38 -38.00 -0.33
C THR A 18 49.75 -36.85 -1.10
N ILE A 19 50.02 -36.70 -2.39
CA ILE A 19 49.41 -35.69 -3.24
C ILE A 19 47.88 -35.91 -3.35
N ILE A 20 47.45 -37.16 -3.54
CA ILE A 20 46.01 -37.50 -3.60
C ILE A 20 45.32 -37.20 -2.28
N ILE A 21 45.96 -37.52 -1.15
CA ILE A 21 45.40 -37.20 0.18
C ILE A 21 45.29 -35.69 0.39
N ILE A 22 46.31 -34.91 0.04
CA ILE A 22 46.29 -33.45 0.14
C ILE A 22 45.19 -32.83 -0.76
N LEU A 23 45.05 -33.34 -1.99
CA LEU A 23 43.99 -32.89 -2.90
C LEU A 23 42.59 -33.23 -2.37
N SER A 24 42.41 -34.41 -1.77
CA SER A 24 41.14 -34.83 -1.17
C SER A 24 40.80 -33.98 0.05
N ILE A 25 41.78 -33.64 0.88
CA ILE A 25 41.60 -32.73 2.03
C ILE A 25 41.26 -31.32 1.53
N ALA A 26 41.95 -30.80 0.51
CA ALA A 26 41.65 -29.48 -0.08
C ALA A 26 40.26 -29.43 -0.73
N GLN A 27 39.82 -30.54 -1.36
CA GLN A 27 38.43 -30.62 -1.86
C GLN A 27 37.40 -30.68 -0.73
N SER A 28 37.70 -31.35 0.37
CA SER A 28 36.85 -31.42 1.55
C SER A 28 36.69 -30.01 2.20
N PHE A 29 37.78 -29.25 2.27
CA PHE A 29 37.71 -27.86 2.75
C PHE A 29 36.88 -26.95 1.82
N LYS A 30 37.01 -27.08 0.48
CA LYS A 30 36.20 -26.36 -0.46
C LYS A 30 34.71 -26.73 -0.39
N SER A 31 34.40 -28.01 -0.15
CA SER A 31 33.02 -28.46 0.03
C SER A 31 32.42 -27.98 1.36
N PHE A 32 33.25 -27.93 2.42
CA PHE A 32 32.84 -27.39 3.73
C PHE A 32 32.54 -25.89 3.65
N ASP A 33 33.40 -25.13 2.97
CA ASP A 33 33.18 -23.67 2.78
C ASP A 33 31.91 -23.39 1.97
N ARG A 34 31.66 -24.17 0.90
CA ARG A 34 30.39 -24.10 0.16
C ARG A 34 29.16 -24.44 1.02
N SER A 35 29.27 -25.44 1.90
CA SER A 35 28.17 -25.79 2.79
C SER A 35 27.89 -24.72 3.82
N GLN A 36 28.89 -23.99 4.31
CA GLN A 36 28.70 -22.84 5.20
C GLN A 36 28.01 -21.66 4.49
N VAL A 37 28.36 -21.38 3.23
CA VAL A 37 27.69 -20.37 2.41
C VAL A 37 26.22 -20.73 2.17
N VAL A 38 25.94 -22.00 1.85
CA VAL A 38 24.55 -22.49 1.66
C VAL A 38 23.78 -22.43 2.97
N VAL A 39 24.38 -22.81 4.09
CA VAL A 39 23.75 -22.72 5.43
C VAL A 39 23.50 -21.26 5.81
N HIS A 40 24.41 -20.33 5.53
CA HIS A 40 24.18 -18.89 5.75
C HIS A 40 23.04 -18.36 4.87
N GLN A 41 23.00 -18.71 3.58
CA GLN A 41 21.90 -18.36 2.69
C GLN A 41 20.56 -18.97 3.12
N ILE A 42 20.55 -20.20 3.64
CA ILE A 42 19.34 -20.85 4.17
C ILE A 42 18.89 -20.14 5.48
N LEU A 43 19.84 -19.75 6.35
CA LEU A 43 19.53 -19.03 7.60
C LEU A 43 18.96 -17.64 7.32
N ASP A 44 19.41 -16.95 6.28
CA ASP A 44 18.83 -15.68 5.82
C ASP A 44 17.39 -15.85 5.24
N THR A 45 17.02 -17.11 4.91
CA THR A 45 15.70 -17.46 4.38
C THR A 45 14.77 -18.02 5.46
N ILE A 46 15.22 -18.18 6.71
CA ILE A 46 14.36 -18.64 7.81
C ILE A 46 13.40 -17.51 8.16
N TYR A 47 12.15 -17.71 7.79
CA TYR A 47 11.04 -16.88 8.21
C TYR A 47 10.89 -16.96 9.73
N TYR A 48 11.23 -15.86 10.43
CA TYR A 48 11.15 -15.78 11.88
C TYR A 48 9.86 -15.10 12.32
N ILE A 49 8.97 -15.87 12.96
CA ILE A 49 7.74 -15.31 13.54
C ILE A 49 8.10 -14.65 14.88
N LYS A 50 7.85 -13.35 14.98
CA LYS A 50 8.14 -12.53 16.17
C LYS A 50 6.98 -11.58 16.49
N SER A 51 6.87 -11.15 17.73
CA SER A 51 6.13 -9.95 18.08
C SER A 51 6.95 -8.69 17.74
N TYR A 52 6.27 -7.60 17.47
CA TYR A 52 6.91 -6.32 17.17
C TYR A 52 6.85 -5.40 18.40
N LYS A 53 7.98 -4.76 18.73
CA LYS A 53 8.00 -3.76 19.79
C LYS A 53 7.28 -2.51 19.29
N LEU A 54 6.32 -2.01 20.08
CA LEU A 54 5.64 -0.75 19.77
C LEU A 54 6.60 0.43 19.89
N PRO A 55 6.49 1.45 19.03
CA PRO A 55 7.15 2.74 19.25
C PRO A 55 6.67 3.37 20.57
N GLU A 56 7.54 4.13 21.22
CA GLU A 56 7.20 4.80 22.48
C GLU A 56 6.16 5.91 22.32
N ASN A 57 6.21 6.60 21.18
CA ASN A 57 5.30 7.68 20.85
C ASN A 57 4.58 7.35 19.53
N VAL A 58 3.28 7.13 19.64
CA VAL A 58 2.42 6.89 18.48
C VAL A 58 1.34 7.97 18.45
N THR A 59 1.12 8.54 17.28
CA THR A 59 0.07 9.54 17.04
C THR A 59 -0.78 9.16 15.84
N PHE A 60 -2.02 9.62 15.85
CA PHE A 60 -2.86 9.72 14.68
C PHE A 60 -3.31 11.18 14.53
N ALA A 61 -3.01 11.81 13.42
CA ALA A 61 -3.31 13.22 13.15
C ALA A 61 -2.75 14.16 14.25
N ASP A 62 -1.52 13.92 14.70
CA ASP A 62 -0.83 14.58 15.81
C ASP A 62 -1.49 14.38 17.19
N GLU A 63 -2.60 13.67 17.28
CA GLU A 63 -3.24 13.30 18.54
C GLU A 63 -2.53 12.06 19.13
N LYS A 64 -2.08 12.16 20.40
CA LYS A 64 -1.34 11.09 21.06
C LYS A 64 -2.23 9.87 21.33
N MET A 65 -1.76 8.68 20.94
CA MET A 65 -2.37 7.41 21.33
C MET A 65 -1.92 7.02 22.75
N PRO A 66 -2.84 6.77 23.70
CA PRO A 66 -2.50 6.51 25.11
C PRO A 66 -2.02 5.05 25.30
N LEU A 67 -0.79 4.74 24.86
CA LEU A 67 -0.21 3.39 24.95
C LEU A 67 0.11 2.94 26.38
N ASP A 68 -0.08 3.80 27.38
CA ASP A 68 -0.02 3.44 28.80
C ASP A 68 -1.26 2.65 29.23
N ASN A 69 -2.38 2.78 28.50
CA ASN A 69 -3.57 1.97 28.68
C ASN A 69 -3.36 0.59 28.03
N PHE A 70 -3.61 -0.50 28.79
CA PHE A 70 -3.34 -1.85 28.32
C PHE A 70 -4.19 -2.25 27.11
N ASP A 71 -5.46 -1.85 27.09
CA ASP A 71 -6.43 -2.12 26.02
C ASP A 71 -6.08 -1.39 24.71
N THR A 72 -5.63 -0.15 24.78
CA THR A 72 -5.09 0.62 23.66
C THR A 72 -3.83 -0.03 23.09
N ARG A 73 -2.92 -0.44 23.97
CA ARG A 73 -1.68 -1.15 23.58
C ARG A 73 -1.99 -2.46 22.87
N GLU A 74 -2.80 -3.32 23.48
CA GLU A 74 -3.20 -4.62 22.92
C GLU A 74 -3.94 -4.48 21.59
N SER A 75 -4.78 -3.45 21.46
CA SER A 75 -5.49 -3.14 20.21
C SER A 75 -4.53 -2.78 19.07
N LEU A 76 -3.53 -1.93 19.33
CA LEU A 76 -2.52 -1.59 18.34
C LEU A 76 -1.62 -2.80 17.99
N GLU A 77 -1.17 -3.55 18.99
CA GLU A 77 -0.38 -4.78 18.79
C GLU A 77 -1.12 -5.77 17.89
N ARG A 78 -2.42 -6.00 18.13
CA ARG A 78 -3.26 -6.86 17.30
C ARG A 78 -3.28 -6.40 15.84
N GLU A 79 -3.49 -5.11 15.56
CA GLU A 79 -3.56 -4.61 14.20
C GLU A 79 -2.19 -4.63 13.49
N ILE A 80 -1.10 -4.38 14.22
CA ILE A 80 0.26 -4.55 13.68
C ILE A 80 0.54 -6.01 13.32
N LEU A 81 0.25 -6.95 14.22
CA LEU A 81 0.43 -8.38 13.94
C LEU A 81 -0.41 -8.83 12.76
N THR A 82 -1.69 -8.40 12.71
CA THR A 82 -2.58 -8.71 11.58
C THR A 82 -2.00 -8.19 10.28
N SER A 83 -1.52 -6.94 10.24
CA SER A 83 -0.95 -6.33 9.04
C SER A 83 0.38 -6.99 8.65
N ALA A 84 1.29 -7.23 9.61
CA ALA A 84 2.60 -7.81 9.35
C ALA A 84 2.53 -9.26 8.84
N TYR A 85 1.53 -10.04 9.28
CA TYR A 85 1.39 -11.46 8.90
C TYR A 85 0.40 -11.73 7.76
N ARG A 86 -0.27 -10.70 7.24
CA ARG A 86 -1.05 -10.77 5.99
C ARG A 86 -0.16 -10.52 4.76
N HIS A 87 0.92 -11.28 4.61
CA HIS A 87 2.05 -10.99 3.71
C HIS A 87 1.66 -10.49 2.32
N SER A 88 0.87 -11.24 1.55
CA SER A 88 0.50 -10.86 0.18
C SER A 88 -0.35 -9.59 0.12
N SER A 89 -1.31 -9.44 1.03
CA SER A 89 -2.12 -8.21 1.09
C SER A 89 -1.26 -7.01 1.46
N THR A 90 -0.41 -7.14 2.48
CA THR A 90 0.41 -6.01 2.95
C THR A 90 1.46 -5.60 1.93
N ILE A 91 2.12 -6.55 1.24
CA ILE A 91 3.00 -6.21 0.10
C ILE A 91 2.24 -5.41 -0.96
N LEU A 92 1.04 -5.85 -1.36
CA LEU A 92 0.23 -5.13 -2.34
C LEU A 92 -0.22 -3.76 -1.84
N ILE A 93 -0.51 -3.60 -0.54
CA ILE A 93 -0.83 -2.30 0.06
C ILE A 93 0.37 -1.36 -0.04
N ILE A 94 1.58 -1.81 0.30
CA ILE A 94 2.81 -1.01 0.21
C ILE A 94 3.08 -0.60 -1.25
N MET A 95 2.98 -1.54 -2.20
CA MET A 95 3.17 -1.25 -3.63
C MET A 95 2.14 -0.25 -4.17
N ARG A 96 0.87 -0.38 -3.78
CA ARG A 96 -0.21 0.55 -4.16
C ARG A 96 -0.06 1.90 -3.47
N ALA A 97 0.36 1.93 -2.21
CA ALA A 97 0.64 3.16 -1.47
C ALA A 97 1.61 4.05 -2.25
N HIS A 98 2.69 3.49 -2.78
CA HIS A 98 3.64 4.24 -3.60
C HIS A 98 2.98 4.93 -4.81
N ARG A 99 1.98 4.31 -5.44
CA ARG A 99 1.24 4.89 -6.58
C ARG A 99 0.23 5.96 -6.18
N TYR A 100 -0.51 5.74 -5.10
CA TYR A 100 -1.72 6.52 -4.82
C TYR A 100 -1.56 7.53 -3.70
N LEU A 101 -0.60 7.36 -2.78
CA LEU A 101 -0.38 8.33 -1.71
C LEU A 101 -0.07 9.74 -2.23
N PRO A 102 0.75 9.96 -3.28
CA PRO A 102 1.03 11.30 -3.75
C PRO A 102 -0.22 12.08 -4.19
N VAL A 103 -1.21 11.38 -4.78
CA VAL A 103 -2.49 11.98 -5.17
C VAL A 103 -3.35 12.31 -3.95
N ILE A 104 -3.46 11.37 -3.00
CA ILE A 104 -4.27 11.52 -1.78
C ILE A 104 -3.68 12.63 -0.90
N GLU A 105 -2.37 12.61 -0.64
CA GLU A 105 -1.64 13.61 0.17
C GLU A 105 -1.83 15.03 -0.35
N LYS A 106 -1.75 15.22 -1.67
CA LYS A 106 -1.97 16.52 -2.31
C LYS A 106 -3.36 17.08 -2.01
N ILE A 107 -4.38 16.21 -1.99
CA ILE A 107 -5.77 16.62 -1.75
C ILE A 107 -6.00 16.86 -0.25
N LEU A 108 -5.50 15.99 0.64
CA LEU A 108 -5.55 16.20 2.09
C LEU A 108 -4.91 17.54 2.46
N LYS A 109 -3.70 17.79 1.97
CA LYS A 109 -2.96 19.05 2.22
C LYS A 109 -3.73 20.27 1.73
N LYS A 110 -4.32 20.21 0.53
CA LYS A 110 -5.13 21.31 -0.03
C LYS A 110 -6.33 21.65 0.84
N ASN A 111 -6.90 20.65 1.52
CA ASN A 111 -8.08 20.80 2.38
C ASN A 111 -7.73 20.99 3.87
N ASN A 112 -6.46 21.09 4.25
CA ASN A 112 -6.00 21.16 5.64
C ASN A 112 -6.47 19.97 6.50
N VAL A 113 -6.62 18.79 5.91
CA VAL A 113 -6.85 17.53 6.62
C VAL A 113 -5.48 16.91 6.95
N PRO A 114 -5.26 16.41 8.18
CA PRO A 114 -3.99 15.81 8.56
C PRO A 114 -3.56 14.67 7.65
N ASP A 115 -2.25 14.57 7.42
CA ASP A 115 -1.66 13.63 6.47
C ASP A 115 -1.94 12.16 6.82
N ASP A 116 -2.07 11.83 8.11
CA ASP A 116 -2.35 10.47 8.58
C ASP A 116 -3.67 9.89 8.05
N PHE A 117 -4.60 10.75 7.62
CA PHE A 117 -5.87 10.31 7.02
C PHE A 117 -5.69 9.50 5.74
N LYS A 118 -4.56 9.63 5.05
CA LYS A 118 -4.23 8.80 3.89
C LYS A 118 -4.22 7.30 4.20
N TYR A 119 -3.89 6.92 5.44
CA TYR A 119 -3.88 5.52 5.87
C TYR A 119 -5.29 4.95 6.15
N LEU A 120 -6.29 5.81 6.30
CA LEU A 120 -7.69 5.37 6.35
C LEU A 120 -8.13 4.76 5.00
N ALA A 121 -7.66 5.30 3.86
CA ALA A 121 -7.93 4.70 2.56
C ALA A 121 -7.35 3.28 2.42
N ALA A 122 -6.23 2.99 3.12
CA ALA A 122 -5.73 1.62 3.22
C ALA A 122 -6.66 0.73 4.07
N ALA A 123 -7.16 1.26 5.20
CA ALA A 123 -8.09 0.55 6.08
C ALA A 123 -9.44 0.25 5.39
N GLU A 124 -9.91 1.14 4.51
CA GLU A 124 -11.15 1.02 3.76
C GLU A 124 -11.07 0.02 2.60
N SER A 125 -10.00 0.11 1.79
CA SER A 125 -9.97 -0.58 0.50
C SER A 125 -8.61 -1.15 0.09
N GLU A 126 -7.60 -1.07 0.95
CA GLU A 126 -6.23 -1.44 0.59
C GLU A 126 -5.75 -0.68 -0.68
N TYR A 127 -6.13 0.59 -0.82
CA TYR A 127 -5.90 1.45 -2.01
C TYR A 127 -6.40 0.81 -3.32
N SER A 128 -7.60 0.29 -3.33
CA SER A 128 -8.19 -0.33 -4.52
C SER A 128 -9.67 0.04 -4.71
N ASN A 129 -10.14 -0.10 -5.95
CA ASN A 129 -11.55 0.15 -6.28
C ASN A 129 -12.41 -1.09 -5.96
N MET A 130 -12.64 -1.34 -4.66
CA MET A 130 -13.48 -2.43 -4.16
C MET A 130 -14.95 -2.01 -4.06
N VAL A 131 -15.82 -3.01 -4.02
CA VAL A 131 -17.24 -2.86 -3.67
C VAL A 131 -17.55 -3.81 -2.54
N SER A 132 -18.04 -3.27 -1.41
CA SER A 132 -18.44 -4.09 -0.26
C SER A 132 -19.78 -4.79 -0.52
N PRO A 133 -20.13 -5.83 0.26
CA PRO A 133 -21.46 -6.46 0.19
C PRO A 133 -22.61 -5.47 0.43
N ALA A 134 -22.39 -4.43 1.21
CA ALA A 134 -23.38 -3.36 1.47
C ALA A 134 -23.42 -2.29 0.35
N GLY A 135 -22.54 -2.37 -0.67
CA GLY A 135 -22.49 -1.43 -1.78
C GLY A 135 -21.60 -0.20 -1.56
N ALA A 136 -20.85 -0.14 -0.45
CA ALA A 136 -19.81 0.87 -0.28
C ALA A 136 -18.73 0.65 -1.35
N THR A 137 -18.24 1.74 -1.97
CA THR A 137 -17.48 1.64 -3.21
C THR A 137 -16.24 2.53 -3.22
N GLY A 138 -15.17 2.03 -3.84
CA GLY A 138 -13.96 2.78 -4.18
C GLY A 138 -12.96 2.86 -3.03
N PHE A 139 -11.96 3.72 -3.19
CA PHE A 139 -10.85 3.91 -2.25
C PHE A 139 -11.32 4.24 -0.84
N TRP A 140 -12.41 4.99 -0.72
CA TRP A 140 -12.95 5.51 0.51
C TRP A 140 -14.24 4.82 0.95
N GLN A 141 -14.62 3.71 0.30
CA GLN A 141 -15.81 2.91 0.63
C GLN A 141 -17.07 3.75 0.88
N ILE A 142 -17.36 4.66 -0.05
CA ILE A 142 -18.49 5.59 0.06
C ILE A 142 -19.80 4.86 -0.26
N MET A 143 -20.78 4.98 0.63
CA MET A 143 -22.14 4.50 0.39
C MET A 143 -22.83 5.34 -0.70
N PRO A 144 -23.65 4.73 -1.59
CA PRO A 144 -24.23 5.44 -2.71
C PRO A 144 -25.16 6.60 -2.29
N GLU A 145 -25.93 6.42 -1.21
CA GLU A 145 -26.83 7.44 -0.68
C GLU A 145 -26.02 8.65 -0.17
N THR A 146 -25.05 8.39 0.70
CA THR A 146 -24.19 9.42 1.30
C THR A 146 -23.40 10.18 0.21
N GLY A 147 -22.89 9.47 -0.79
CA GLY A 147 -22.20 10.11 -1.91
C GLY A 147 -23.12 11.06 -2.70
N ARG A 148 -24.38 10.66 -2.96
CA ARG A 148 -25.35 11.51 -3.67
C ARG A 148 -25.77 12.73 -2.85
N GLU A 149 -26.00 12.57 -1.54
CA GLU A 149 -26.34 13.66 -0.62
C GLU A 149 -25.26 14.74 -0.59
N GLU A 150 -23.99 14.34 -0.69
CA GLU A 150 -22.84 15.26 -0.75
C GLU A 150 -22.47 15.66 -2.21
N GLY A 151 -23.36 15.40 -3.18
CA GLY A 151 -23.25 15.92 -4.55
C GLY A 151 -22.40 15.12 -5.52
N MET A 152 -21.96 13.92 -5.17
CA MET A 152 -21.27 13.03 -6.12
C MET A 152 -22.21 12.54 -7.22
N GLU A 153 -21.72 12.46 -8.44
CA GLU A 153 -22.46 11.81 -9.52
C GLU A 153 -22.33 10.28 -9.42
N ILE A 154 -23.45 9.65 -9.10
CA ILE A 154 -23.54 8.20 -8.94
C ILE A 154 -24.76 7.70 -9.72
N ASN A 155 -24.51 7.18 -10.92
CA ASN A 155 -25.52 6.60 -11.79
C ASN A 155 -24.92 5.44 -12.62
N ASN A 156 -25.69 4.88 -13.57
CA ASN A 156 -25.23 3.73 -14.36
C ASN A 156 -24.12 4.06 -15.38
N VAL A 157 -23.89 5.34 -15.70
CA VAL A 157 -22.89 5.78 -16.68
C VAL A 157 -21.65 6.31 -15.98
N VAL A 158 -21.86 7.09 -14.91
CA VAL A 158 -20.81 7.73 -14.11
C VAL A 158 -20.98 7.36 -12.64
N ASP A 159 -19.90 6.95 -12.01
CA ASP A 159 -19.84 6.72 -10.56
C ASP A 159 -18.54 7.31 -10.01
N GLU A 160 -18.63 8.53 -9.48
CA GLU A 160 -17.48 9.29 -9.01
C GLU A 160 -16.80 8.69 -7.78
N ARG A 161 -17.41 7.70 -7.11
CA ARG A 161 -16.79 6.96 -6.00
C ARG A 161 -15.55 6.18 -6.43
N TYR A 162 -15.48 5.79 -7.71
CA TYR A 162 -14.33 5.12 -8.31
C TYR A 162 -13.22 6.10 -8.74
N ASN A 163 -13.46 7.40 -8.67
CA ASN A 163 -12.46 8.42 -8.99
C ASN A 163 -11.69 8.78 -7.72
N VAL A 164 -10.38 8.50 -7.67
CA VAL A 164 -9.59 8.69 -6.46
C VAL A 164 -9.57 10.15 -5.99
N GLU A 165 -9.50 11.10 -6.92
CA GLU A 165 -9.48 12.52 -6.58
C GLU A 165 -10.83 13.00 -6.02
N LYS A 166 -11.92 12.61 -6.67
CA LYS A 166 -13.28 12.98 -6.24
C LYS A 166 -13.67 12.36 -4.91
N SER A 167 -13.35 11.07 -4.76
CA SER A 167 -13.65 10.36 -3.51
C SER A 167 -12.77 10.83 -2.34
N THR A 168 -11.53 11.24 -2.60
CA THR A 168 -10.67 11.85 -1.58
C THR A 168 -11.17 13.23 -1.18
N GLN A 169 -11.65 14.05 -2.13
CA GLN A 169 -12.27 15.33 -1.80
C GLN A 169 -13.52 15.14 -0.94
N PHE A 170 -14.40 14.20 -1.30
CA PHE A 170 -15.55 13.82 -0.48
C PHE A 170 -15.13 13.44 0.96
N ALA A 171 -14.09 12.60 1.09
CA ALA A 171 -13.60 12.18 2.40
C ALA A 171 -13.08 13.38 3.22
N CYS A 172 -12.35 14.31 2.60
CA CYS A 172 -11.91 15.55 3.25
C CYS A 172 -13.11 16.37 3.78
N ASP A 173 -14.14 16.58 2.95
CA ASP A 173 -15.31 17.35 3.32
C ASP A 173 -16.06 16.70 4.49
N TYR A 174 -16.15 15.37 4.51
CA TYR A 174 -16.71 14.62 5.62
C TYR A 174 -15.89 14.79 6.91
N PHE A 175 -14.57 14.63 6.83
CA PHE A 175 -13.71 14.75 8.00
C PHE A 175 -13.72 16.13 8.61
N LEU A 176 -13.72 17.19 7.79
CA LEU A 176 -13.79 18.56 8.26
C LEU A 176 -15.11 18.85 8.99
N LYS A 177 -16.25 18.43 8.43
CA LYS A 177 -17.57 18.56 9.09
C LYS A 177 -17.61 17.78 10.41
N SER A 178 -16.94 16.62 10.47
CA SER A 178 -16.87 15.82 11.69
C SER A 178 -15.92 16.45 12.71
N PHE A 179 -14.78 17.00 12.27
CA PHE A 179 -13.85 17.71 13.16
C PHE A 179 -14.49 18.98 13.75
N GLU A 180 -15.23 19.73 12.96
CA GLU A 180 -16.03 20.88 13.47
C GLU A 180 -16.98 20.45 14.58
N LYS A 181 -17.57 19.25 14.46
CA LYS A 181 -18.51 18.73 15.44
C LYS A 181 -17.83 18.21 16.72
N TYR A 182 -16.77 17.42 16.59
CA TYR A 182 -16.16 16.67 17.71
C TYR A 182 -14.95 17.37 18.34
N GLY A 183 -14.30 18.29 17.64
CA GLY A 183 -13.11 18.99 18.10
C GLY A 183 -11.84 18.15 18.14
N ASN A 184 -11.89 16.89 17.67
CA ASN A 184 -10.71 16.02 17.57
C ASN A 184 -10.79 15.12 16.33
N TRP A 185 -9.62 14.73 15.83
CA TRP A 185 -9.48 13.98 14.60
C TRP A 185 -9.76 12.49 14.76
N THR A 186 -9.52 11.92 15.94
CA THR A 186 -9.79 10.51 16.19
C THR A 186 -11.29 10.21 16.14
N LEU A 187 -12.13 11.05 16.76
CA LEU A 187 -13.59 10.92 16.65
C LEU A 187 -14.10 11.26 15.26
N ALA A 188 -13.49 12.26 14.58
CA ALA A 188 -13.84 12.57 13.19
C ALA A 188 -13.60 11.36 12.27
N ALA A 189 -12.47 10.66 12.43
CA ALA A 189 -12.18 9.44 11.70
C ALA A 189 -13.10 8.27 12.11
N ALA A 190 -13.35 8.07 13.41
CA ALA A 190 -14.28 7.04 13.90
C ALA A 190 -15.70 7.23 13.33
N SER A 191 -16.17 8.49 13.23
CA SER A 191 -17.48 8.79 12.66
C SER A 191 -17.58 8.52 11.15
N TYR A 192 -16.47 8.48 10.44
CA TYR A 192 -16.46 8.08 9.04
C TYR A 192 -16.80 6.59 8.88
N ASN A 193 -16.25 5.75 9.73
CA ASN A 193 -16.50 4.32 9.71
C ASN A 193 -17.86 3.95 10.32
N GLY A 194 -18.15 4.44 11.54
CA GLY A 194 -19.35 4.07 12.29
C GLY A 194 -20.58 4.92 11.99
N GLY A 195 -20.41 6.05 11.31
CA GLY A 195 -21.45 7.07 11.14
C GLY A 195 -21.50 8.03 12.33
N ARG A 196 -21.77 9.33 12.07
CA ARG A 196 -21.87 10.36 13.12
C ARG A 196 -22.92 10.03 14.17
N GLY A 197 -24.10 9.55 13.75
CA GLY A 197 -25.19 9.25 14.67
C GLY A 197 -24.83 8.16 15.70
N ALA A 198 -24.14 7.10 15.27
CA ALA A 198 -23.70 6.04 16.17
C ALA A 198 -22.61 6.52 17.15
N VAL A 199 -21.70 7.39 16.69
CA VAL A 199 -20.67 7.98 17.58
C VAL A 199 -21.32 8.93 18.59
N ASP A 200 -22.29 9.77 18.17
CA ASP A 200 -23.05 10.66 19.05
C ASP A 200 -23.76 9.88 20.16
N GLU A 201 -24.47 8.81 19.77
CA GLU A 201 -25.17 7.95 20.73
C GLU A 201 -24.23 7.38 21.79
N GLN A 202 -23.02 6.93 21.38
CA GLN A 202 -22.07 6.39 22.34
C GLN A 202 -21.44 7.47 23.23
N ILE A 203 -21.20 8.67 22.72
CA ILE A 203 -20.77 9.82 23.51
C ILE A 203 -21.81 10.16 24.58
N ASP A 204 -23.09 10.20 24.21
CA ASP A 204 -24.18 10.52 25.11
C ASP A 204 -24.41 9.42 26.17
N ILE A 205 -24.36 8.15 25.80
CA ILE A 205 -24.56 7.01 26.73
C ILE A 205 -23.40 6.90 27.73
N GLN A 206 -22.17 7.05 27.24
CA GLN A 206 -20.98 6.79 28.03
C GLN A 206 -20.41 8.04 28.70
N HIS A 207 -20.89 9.23 28.36
CA HIS A 207 -20.40 10.53 28.86
C HIS A 207 -18.89 10.72 28.63
N GLN A 208 -18.38 10.20 27.50
CA GLN A 208 -16.99 10.31 27.08
C GLN A 208 -16.91 10.93 25.68
N ASN A 209 -15.87 11.74 25.45
CA ASN A 209 -15.62 12.41 24.18
C ASN A 209 -14.20 12.11 23.63
N ASN A 210 -13.62 11.00 24.05
CA ASN A 210 -12.32 10.52 23.60
C ASN A 210 -12.49 9.13 22.99
N TYR A 211 -12.02 8.94 21.76
CA TYR A 211 -12.12 7.68 21.04
C TYR A 211 -11.62 6.47 21.85
N TYR A 212 -10.51 6.63 22.59
CA TYR A 212 -9.87 5.55 23.32
C TYR A 212 -10.61 5.14 24.61
N ASP A 213 -11.55 5.96 25.05
CA ASP A 213 -12.37 5.70 26.24
C ASP A 213 -13.80 5.27 25.89
N LEU A 214 -14.15 5.22 24.59
CA LEU A 214 -15.46 4.82 24.12
C LEU A 214 -15.53 3.33 23.78
N LEU A 215 -16.56 2.65 24.26
CA LEU A 215 -16.94 1.32 23.81
C LEU A 215 -17.74 1.45 22.50
N LEU A 216 -17.06 1.28 21.39
CA LEU A 216 -17.64 1.36 20.04
C LEU A 216 -17.89 -0.05 19.48
N SER A 217 -18.57 -0.13 18.32
CA SER A 217 -18.67 -1.41 17.58
C SER A 217 -17.26 -1.94 17.26
N GLU A 218 -17.10 -3.26 17.15
CA GLU A 218 -15.80 -3.89 16.93
C GLU A 218 -15.05 -3.28 15.73
N GLU A 219 -15.76 -3.00 14.64
CA GLU A 219 -15.17 -2.41 13.44
C GLU A 219 -14.66 -1.00 13.71
N THR A 220 -15.48 -0.13 14.31
CA THR A 220 -15.12 1.25 14.62
C THR A 220 -14.07 1.35 15.71
N ALA A 221 -14.12 0.48 16.72
CA ALA A 221 -13.11 0.39 17.79
C ALA A 221 -11.72 -0.02 17.27
N ARG A 222 -11.64 -0.69 16.11
CA ARG A 222 -10.39 -1.11 15.47
C ARG A 222 -9.86 -0.12 14.43
N TYR A 223 -10.69 0.83 14.02
CA TYR A 223 -10.46 1.61 12.80
C TYR A 223 -9.19 2.46 12.86
N ILE A 224 -9.01 3.25 13.92
CA ILE A 224 -7.83 4.08 14.11
C ILE A 224 -6.58 3.21 14.29
N PHE A 225 -6.64 2.13 15.06
CA PHE A 225 -5.52 1.23 15.26
C PHE A 225 -5.08 0.57 13.96
N ARG A 226 -6.02 0.21 13.07
CA ARG A 226 -5.74 -0.34 11.74
C ARG A 226 -5.04 0.69 10.86
N ALA A 227 -5.53 1.93 10.84
CA ALA A 227 -4.89 3.02 10.10
C ALA A 227 -3.45 3.28 10.58
N VAL A 228 -3.25 3.31 11.90
CA VAL A 228 -1.92 3.48 12.51
C VAL A 228 -1.01 2.28 12.23
N ALA A 229 -1.52 1.06 12.27
CA ALA A 229 -0.75 -0.12 11.88
C ALA A 229 -0.28 -0.03 10.42
N TYR A 230 -1.14 0.39 9.49
CA TYR A 230 -0.73 0.65 8.10
C TYR A 230 0.28 1.81 7.99
N LYS A 231 0.10 2.91 8.76
CA LYS A 231 1.08 3.99 8.85
C LYS A 231 2.46 3.43 9.20
N LEU A 232 2.56 2.67 10.28
CA LEU A 232 3.82 2.10 10.76
C LEU A 232 4.45 1.16 9.74
N VAL A 233 3.67 0.22 9.19
CA VAL A 233 4.16 -0.77 8.22
C VAL A 233 4.57 -0.14 6.88
N ILE A 234 3.84 0.84 6.38
CA ILE A 234 4.16 1.52 5.11
C ILE A 234 5.38 2.43 5.29
N THR A 235 5.55 3.05 6.46
CA THR A 235 6.65 3.98 6.73
C THR A 235 7.98 3.26 6.96
N ASP A 236 7.96 2.09 7.60
CA ASP A 236 9.16 1.27 7.88
C ASP A 236 8.88 -0.21 7.57
N PRO A 237 8.72 -0.57 6.29
CA PRO A 237 8.36 -1.93 5.91
C PRO A 237 9.40 -2.97 6.31
N GLU A 238 10.69 -2.64 6.30
CA GLU A 238 11.76 -3.59 6.65
C GLU A 238 11.68 -4.00 8.12
N TYR A 239 11.39 -3.08 9.04
CA TYR A 239 11.18 -3.40 10.44
C TYR A 239 10.08 -4.44 10.64
N TYR A 240 9.00 -4.35 9.85
CA TYR A 240 7.85 -5.26 9.87
C TYR A 240 8.01 -6.50 8.98
N GLY A 241 9.21 -6.74 8.43
CA GLY A 241 9.56 -7.96 7.70
C GLY A 241 9.30 -7.91 6.19
N PHE A 242 9.03 -6.74 5.62
CA PHE A 242 8.80 -6.55 4.20
C PHE A 242 10.00 -5.92 3.50
N LYS A 243 10.80 -6.73 2.84
CA LYS A 243 11.89 -6.25 2.00
C LYS A 243 11.42 -6.16 0.55
N ILE A 244 11.07 -4.95 0.11
CA ILE A 244 10.55 -4.67 -1.23
C ILE A 244 11.54 -3.75 -1.92
N ALA A 245 12.05 -4.18 -3.07
CA ALA A 245 12.95 -3.36 -3.87
C ALA A 245 12.18 -2.18 -4.48
N LYS A 246 12.85 -1.06 -4.68
CA LYS A 246 12.22 0.17 -5.18
C LYS A 246 11.59 -0.05 -6.57
N GLU A 247 12.23 -0.83 -7.40
CA GLU A 247 11.79 -1.23 -8.74
C GLU A 247 10.52 -2.10 -8.73
N ASP A 248 10.21 -2.78 -7.62
CA ASP A 248 9.00 -3.58 -7.46
C ASP A 248 7.79 -2.73 -7.04
N LEU A 249 7.99 -1.49 -6.59
CA LEU A 249 6.92 -0.59 -6.21
C LEU A 249 6.11 -0.16 -7.45
N PHE A 250 4.78 -0.04 -7.30
CA PHE A 250 3.95 0.40 -8.42
C PHE A 250 4.17 1.89 -8.69
N PRO A 251 4.66 2.30 -9.87
CA PRO A 251 4.88 3.70 -10.20
C PRO A 251 3.55 4.46 -10.32
N GLU A 252 3.62 5.79 -10.14
CA GLU A 252 2.49 6.67 -10.43
C GLU A 252 2.08 6.57 -11.91
N PHE A 253 0.78 6.74 -12.16
CA PHE A 253 0.29 6.81 -13.54
C PHE A 253 0.66 8.14 -14.17
N LYS A 254 1.27 8.10 -15.36
CA LYS A 254 1.56 9.27 -16.19
C LYS A 254 0.42 9.48 -17.18
N PHE A 255 -0.27 10.61 -17.07
CA PHE A 255 -1.41 10.95 -17.91
C PHE A 255 -1.52 12.46 -18.11
N TYR A 256 -2.31 12.83 -19.10
CA TYR A 256 -2.84 14.18 -19.25
C TYR A 256 -4.37 14.13 -19.25
N GLU A 257 -5.02 15.27 -19.06
CA GLU A 257 -6.47 15.36 -18.98
C GLU A 257 -7.06 16.02 -20.21
N VAL A 258 -8.15 15.45 -20.71
CA VAL A 258 -8.96 15.99 -21.81
C VAL A 258 -10.32 16.38 -21.27
N LYS A 259 -10.75 17.60 -21.60
CA LYS A 259 -12.07 18.09 -21.24
C LYS A 259 -13.12 17.56 -22.20
N VAL A 260 -14.17 16.95 -21.67
CA VAL A 260 -15.29 16.38 -22.44
C VAL A 260 -16.61 16.90 -21.87
N ASP A 261 -17.39 17.58 -22.69
CA ASP A 261 -18.72 18.15 -22.39
C ASP A 261 -19.80 17.69 -23.39
N SER A 262 -19.39 16.89 -24.37
CA SER A 262 -20.23 16.38 -25.44
C SER A 262 -20.37 14.85 -25.37
N LEU A 263 -21.37 14.32 -26.10
CA LEU A 263 -21.63 12.89 -26.17
C LEU A 263 -20.41 12.13 -26.73
N VAL A 264 -19.95 11.14 -25.98
CA VAL A 264 -19.00 10.13 -26.48
C VAL A 264 -19.78 8.83 -26.68
N THR A 265 -20.03 8.48 -27.91
CA THR A 265 -20.85 7.29 -28.26
C THR A 265 -20.11 5.98 -28.06
N ASP A 266 -18.78 6.00 -28.20
CA ASP A 266 -17.91 4.82 -28.08
C ASP A 266 -16.52 5.22 -27.55
N PHE A 267 -16.17 4.69 -26.38
CA PHE A 267 -14.86 4.91 -25.78
C PHE A 267 -13.71 4.15 -26.46
N SER A 268 -13.98 3.15 -27.29
CA SER A 268 -12.92 2.51 -28.09
C SER A 268 -12.41 3.49 -29.16
N ASN A 269 -13.34 4.03 -29.96
CA ASN A 269 -13.01 5.04 -30.96
C ASN A 269 -12.44 6.34 -30.33
N PHE A 270 -12.93 6.71 -29.15
CA PHE A 270 -12.39 7.85 -28.41
C PHE A 270 -10.93 7.61 -28.00
N ALA A 271 -10.62 6.45 -27.44
CA ALA A 271 -9.26 6.11 -27.01
C ALA A 271 -8.27 6.08 -28.19
N GLU A 272 -8.67 5.51 -29.33
CA GLU A 272 -7.85 5.45 -30.55
C GLU A 272 -7.45 6.83 -31.07
N LYS A 273 -8.34 7.84 -30.98
CA LYS A 273 -8.03 9.24 -31.36
C LYS A 273 -6.89 9.84 -30.55
N PHE A 274 -6.64 9.33 -29.35
CA PHE A 274 -5.58 9.76 -28.45
C PHE A 274 -4.39 8.79 -28.38
N GLY A 275 -4.29 7.84 -29.34
CA GLY A 275 -3.17 6.91 -29.44
C GLY A 275 -3.15 5.85 -28.34
N THR A 276 -4.29 5.58 -27.70
CA THR A 276 -4.42 4.57 -26.65
C THR A 276 -5.53 3.57 -26.95
N ASN A 277 -5.86 2.69 -26.01
CA ASN A 277 -6.92 1.71 -26.17
C ASN A 277 -7.95 1.79 -25.03
N TYR A 278 -9.11 1.16 -25.26
CA TYR A 278 -10.23 1.12 -24.32
C TYR A 278 -9.81 0.67 -22.91
N LYS A 279 -8.97 -0.39 -22.80
CA LYS A 279 -8.52 -0.91 -21.50
C LYS A 279 -7.75 0.15 -20.70
N MET A 280 -6.80 0.83 -21.32
CA MET A 280 -5.97 1.85 -20.65
C MET A 280 -6.79 3.08 -20.30
N LEU A 281 -7.71 3.50 -21.19
CA LEU A 281 -8.65 4.58 -20.90
C LEU A 281 -9.49 4.27 -19.66
N LYS A 282 -10.09 3.07 -19.59
CA LYS A 282 -10.94 2.64 -18.47
C LYS A 282 -10.16 2.42 -17.17
N LEU A 283 -8.91 1.98 -17.27
CA LEU A 283 -8.02 1.81 -16.10
C LEU A 283 -7.73 3.15 -15.42
N LEU A 284 -7.49 4.22 -16.19
CA LEU A 284 -7.28 5.56 -15.65
C LEU A 284 -8.59 6.28 -15.27
N ASN A 285 -9.71 5.85 -15.83
CA ASN A 285 -11.04 6.43 -15.59
C ASN A 285 -12.06 5.36 -15.16
N PRO A 286 -11.85 4.67 -14.02
CA PRO A 286 -12.74 3.59 -13.59
C PRO A 286 -14.14 4.09 -13.22
N TRP A 287 -14.31 5.39 -13.01
CA TRP A 287 -15.57 6.07 -12.74
C TRP A 287 -16.49 6.14 -13.97
N LEU A 288 -15.98 5.95 -15.19
CA LEU A 288 -16.77 5.78 -16.42
C LEU A 288 -17.28 4.34 -16.47
N ARG A 289 -18.55 4.09 -16.14
CA ARG A 289 -19.08 2.72 -15.94
C ARG A 289 -19.59 2.06 -17.21
N LYS A 290 -19.91 2.82 -18.26
CA LYS A 290 -20.39 2.33 -19.56
C LYS A 290 -19.33 2.51 -20.67
N PRO A 291 -19.48 1.90 -21.83
CA PRO A 291 -18.59 2.11 -22.98
C PRO A 291 -18.83 3.45 -23.70
N TYR A 292 -19.69 4.28 -23.17
CA TYR A 292 -20.06 5.61 -23.67
C TYR A 292 -20.20 6.60 -22.53
N LEU A 293 -20.23 7.90 -22.86
CA LEU A 293 -20.55 8.98 -21.91
C LEU A 293 -21.67 9.84 -22.48
N THR A 294 -22.77 9.96 -21.73
CA THR A 294 -23.79 10.98 -21.95
C THR A 294 -23.59 12.05 -20.86
N PRO A 295 -23.02 13.20 -21.20
CA PRO A 295 -22.75 14.24 -20.22
C PRO A 295 -24.05 14.80 -19.63
N LYS A 296 -24.03 15.18 -18.35
CA LYS A 296 -25.09 16.04 -17.81
C LYS A 296 -24.99 17.43 -18.42
N THR A 297 -26.13 18.08 -18.55
CA THR A 297 -26.21 19.46 -19.04
C THR A 297 -25.27 20.37 -18.25
N ASN A 298 -24.45 21.14 -18.93
CA ASN A 298 -23.48 22.07 -18.37
C ASN A 298 -22.39 21.43 -17.48
N LYS A 299 -22.19 20.10 -17.52
CA LYS A 299 -21.09 19.43 -16.81
C LYS A 299 -19.96 19.09 -17.78
N GLN A 300 -18.75 19.44 -17.35
CA GLN A 300 -17.50 19.11 -18.03
C GLN A 300 -16.79 17.99 -17.26
N TYR A 301 -16.34 16.98 -17.96
CA TYR A 301 -15.61 15.84 -17.40
C TYR A 301 -14.15 15.92 -17.82
N LEU A 302 -13.25 15.67 -16.86
CA LEU A 302 -11.81 15.52 -17.12
C LEU A 302 -11.52 14.03 -17.30
N ILE A 303 -11.21 13.64 -18.52
CA ILE A 303 -10.89 12.26 -18.86
C ILE A 303 -9.37 12.12 -18.95
N LYS A 304 -8.80 11.24 -18.13
CA LYS A 304 -7.37 10.94 -18.12
C LYS A 304 -6.99 10.08 -19.31
N ILE A 305 -6.02 10.54 -20.07
CA ILE A 305 -5.43 9.84 -21.19
C ILE A 305 -4.00 9.44 -20.81
N PRO A 306 -3.61 8.16 -20.95
CA PRO A 306 -2.25 7.74 -20.62
C PRO A 306 -1.22 8.48 -21.47
N SER A 307 -0.13 8.95 -20.86
CA SER A 307 1.00 9.48 -21.58
C SER A 307 1.68 8.39 -22.40
N GLU A 308 2.39 8.79 -23.45
CA GLU A 308 3.18 7.87 -24.27
C GLU A 308 4.14 7.06 -23.39
N GLY A 309 4.25 5.77 -23.67
CA GLY A 309 5.13 4.86 -22.92
C GLY A 309 4.66 4.48 -21.51
N MET A 310 3.57 5.05 -20.97
CA MET A 310 3.10 4.73 -19.60
C MET A 310 2.88 3.24 -19.36
N ARG A 311 2.56 2.47 -20.39
CA ARG A 311 2.30 1.03 -20.30
C ARG A 311 3.56 0.17 -20.38
N SER A 312 4.68 0.71 -20.85
CA SER A 312 5.95 -0.01 -21.01
C SER A 312 6.71 -0.07 -19.69
N THR A 313 7.18 -1.25 -19.30
CA THR A 313 8.08 -1.43 -18.15
C THR A 313 9.50 -0.96 -18.45
N GLU A 314 9.92 -0.93 -19.72
CA GLU A 314 11.25 -0.47 -20.14
C GLU A 314 11.52 1.00 -19.78
N ASN A 315 10.51 1.86 -19.89
CA ASN A 315 10.61 3.28 -19.53
C ASN A 315 10.76 3.47 -18.01
N THR A 316 10.14 2.62 -17.21
CA THR A 316 10.26 2.64 -15.74
C THR A 316 11.67 2.25 -15.30
N GLU A 317 12.27 1.26 -15.94
CA GLU A 317 13.65 0.85 -15.66
C GLU A 317 14.70 1.89 -16.08
N ALA A 318 14.48 2.56 -17.21
CA ALA A 318 15.36 3.63 -17.69
C ALA A 318 15.36 4.84 -16.75
N GLU A 319 14.19 5.24 -16.23
CA GLU A 319 14.04 6.34 -15.27
C GLU A 319 14.68 5.99 -13.91
N ASN A 320 14.50 4.77 -13.43
CA ASN A 320 15.14 4.33 -12.19
C ASN A 320 16.67 4.32 -12.30
N ARG A 321 17.24 3.89 -13.42
CA ARG A 321 18.70 3.96 -13.67
C ARG A 321 19.23 5.39 -13.72
N SER A 322 18.55 6.31 -14.41
CA SER A 322 18.95 7.71 -14.48
C SER A 322 18.94 8.40 -13.10
N PHE A 323 18.00 8.05 -12.23
CA PHE A 323 17.90 8.58 -10.87
C PHE A 323 18.99 8.05 -9.93
N GLU A 324 19.43 6.80 -10.12
CA GLU A 324 20.56 6.21 -9.37
C GLU A 324 21.90 6.80 -9.82
N GLU A 325 22.09 7.07 -11.12
CA GLU A 325 23.27 7.72 -11.64
C GLU A 325 23.36 9.19 -11.16
N GLU A 326 22.26 9.90 -11.01
CA GLU A 326 22.23 11.28 -10.51
C GLU A 326 22.53 11.36 -9.00
N LYS A 327 22.14 10.35 -8.21
CA LYS A 327 22.47 10.23 -6.78
C LYS A 327 23.91 9.80 -6.50
N SER A 328 24.59 9.21 -7.49
CA SER A 328 25.98 8.73 -7.36
C SER A 328 27.00 9.80 -7.77
N ARG A 329 26.57 10.94 -8.28
CA ARG A 329 27.36 12.12 -8.60
C ARG A 329 27.24 13.19 -7.51
#